data_5929de3b0ea35ad11c1246a947ceb413
#
_entry.id   5929de3b0ea35ad11c1246a947ceb413
#
_cell.length_a   1.000
_cell.length_b   1.000
_cell.length_c   1.000
_cell.angle_alpha   90.00
_cell.angle_beta   90.00
_cell.angle_gamma   90.00
#
_symmetry.space_group_name_H-M   'P 1'
#
loop_
_entity.id
_entity.type
_entity.pdbx_description
1 polymer ?
#
loop_
_entity_poly.entity_id
_entity_poly.type
_entity_poly.pdbx_seq_one_letter_code
_entity_poly.pdbx_strand_id
1 'polypeptide(L)'
;MRLYTTLIFLFLIISSSVAQDTRVSGTVLNAANDLPLENVNLVNLNQVKGTTTNSEGYFEIVAAVNDTLYFSYLGFKTIQVRVTNDWMKYGEVKVKMTEIGIALEEVVVKPIQLTGYLEK
;
A
#
# COMPACT_ATOMS: atom_id res chain seq x y z
N MET A 1 35.93 39.07 -10.19
CA MET A 1 36.23 37.75 -9.64
C MET A 1 35.40 37.40 -8.45
N ARG A 2 35.36 38.20 -7.45
CA ARG A 2 34.55 37.91 -6.27
C ARG A 2 33.06 37.77 -6.57
N LEU A 3 32.60 38.57 -7.51
CA LEU A 3 31.19 38.56 -7.86
C LEU A 3 30.77 37.21 -8.43
N TYR A 4 31.60 36.64 -9.27
CA TYR A 4 31.33 35.36 -9.92
C TYR A 4 31.36 34.23 -8.90
N THR A 5 32.29 34.27 -7.95
CA THR A 5 32.37 33.27 -6.91
C THR A 5 31.13 33.27 -6.03
N THR A 6 30.66 34.44 -5.65
CA THR A 6 29.47 34.58 -4.86
C THR A 6 28.24 34.09 -5.60
N LEU A 7 28.16 34.39 -6.88
CA LEU A 7 27.03 34.00 -7.70
C LEU A 7 26.99 32.48 -7.87
N ILE A 8 28.13 31.84 -8.07
CA ILE A 8 28.23 30.40 -8.20
C ILE A 8 27.82 29.73 -6.91
N PHE A 9 28.26 30.28 -5.78
CA PHE A 9 27.92 29.75 -4.48
C PHE A 9 26.42 29.85 -4.21
N LEU A 10 25.81 30.94 -4.61
CA LEU A 10 24.38 31.14 -4.48
C LEU A 10 23.61 30.14 -5.35
N PHE A 11 24.09 29.89 -6.54
CA PHE A 11 23.47 28.94 -7.46
C PHE A 11 23.51 27.52 -6.90
N LEU A 12 24.60 27.15 -6.24
CA LEU A 12 24.72 25.83 -5.63
C LEU A 12 23.75 25.64 -4.48
N ILE A 13 23.48 26.68 -3.73
CA ILE A 13 22.54 26.60 -2.62
C ILE A 13 21.12 26.35 -3.13
N ILE A 14 20.77 26.98 -4.24
CA ILE A 14 19.43 26.81 -4.80
C ILE A 14 19.21 25.40 -5.28
N SER A 15 20.24 24.76 -5.81
CA SER A 15 20.08 23.42 -6.38
C SER A 15 19.88 22.33 -5.32
N SER A 16 20.13 22.65 -4.05
CA SER A 16 19.96 21.64 -3.02
C SER A 16 18.56 21.60 -2.43
N SER A 17 17.66 22.44 -2.91
CA SER A 17 16.31 22.51 -2.35
C SER A 17 15.33 21.58 -3.03
N VAL A 18 15.82 20.60 -3.79
CA VAL A 18 14.95 19.79 -4.59
C VAL A 18 14.55 18.51 -3.92
N ALA A 19 13.34 18.13 -4.14
CA ALA A 19 12.91 16.77 -4.01
C ALA A 19 12.60 16.31 -2.62
N GLN A 20 11.45 16.73 -2.17
CA GLN A 20 10.81 16.03 -1.06
C GLN A 20 9.76 15.13 -1.66
N ASP A 21 9.87 13.84 -1.36
CA ASP A 21 8.85 12.89 -1.76
C ASP A 21 7.59 13.13 -0.96
N THR A 22 6.46 13.14 -1.63
CA THR A 22 5.18 13.17 -0.92
C THR A 22 4.87 11.77 -0.40
N ARG A 23 4.21 11.71 0.73
CA ARG A 23 3.88 10.44 1.37
C ARG A 23 2.44 10.44 1.82
N VAL A 24 1.85 9.25 1.83
CA VAL A 24 0.53 9.04 2.41
C VAL A 24 0.67 8.00 3.51
N SER A 25 -0.23 8.05 4.47
CA SER A 25 -0.22 7.12 5.58
C SER A 25 -1.63 6.60 5.84
N GLY A 26 -1.69 5.51 6.58
CA GLY A 26 -2.97 4.93 6.92
C GLY A 26 -2.79 3.70 7.78
N THR A 27 -3.89 3.03 8.04
CA THR A 27 -3.93 1.82 8.84
C THR A 27 -4.69 0.76 8.08
N VAL A 28 -4.17 -0.47 8.07
CA VAL A 28 -4.83 -1.60 7.45
C VAL A 28 -5.49 -2.44 8.52
N LEU A 29 -6.78 -2.70 8.35
CA LEU A 29 -7.57 -3.44 9.32
C LEU A 29 -8.23 -4.65 8.65
N ASN A 30 -8.50 -5.66 9.47
CA ASN A 30 -9.29 -6.80 9.02
C ASN A 30 -10.75 -6.38 8.96
N ALA A 31 -11.38 -6.53 7.81
CA ALA A 31 -12.76 -6.09 7.61
C ALA A 31 -13.75 -6.82 8.52
N ALA A 32 -13.42 -8.02 8.97
CA ALA A 32 -14.34 -8.81 9.79
C ALA A 32 -14.41 -8.36 11.24
N ASN A 33 -13.28 -7.88 11.80
CA ASN A 33 -13.24 -7.59 13.23
C ASN A 33 -12.54 -6.27 13.56
N ASP A 34 -12.13 -5.51 12.54
CA ASP A 34 -11.45 -4.21 12.68
C ASP A 34 -10.12 -4.29 13.44
N LEU A 35 -9.51 -5.46 13.52
CA LEU A 35 -8.20 -5.58 14.14
C LEU A 35 -7.11 -5.20 13.15
N PRO A 36 -6.03 -4.59 13.62
CA PRO A 36 -4.95 -4.20 12.72
C PRO A 36 -4.22 -5.40 12.12
N LEU A 37 -3.76 -5.23 10.89
CA LEU A 37 -3.04 -6.28 10.18
C LEU A 37 -1.57 -5.88 10.05
N GLU A 38 -0.71 -6.70 10.63
CA GLU A 38 0.73 -6.48 10.58
C GLU A 38 1.33 -7.19 9.36
N ASN A 39 2.37 -6.59 8.79
CA ASN A 39 3.11 -7.18 7.66
C ASN A 39 2.32 -7.27 6.35
N VAL A 40 1.34 -6.42 6.19
CA VAL A 40 0.67 -6.29 4.90
C VAL A 40 1.64 -5.63 3.93
N ASN A 41 1.79 -6.21 2.74
CA ASN A 41 2.68 -5.66 1.73
C ASN A 41 1.96 -4.58 0.94
N LEU A 42 2.61 -3.42 0.81
CA LEU A 42 2.09 -2.32 0.02
C LEU A 42 3.09 -1.99 -1.07
N VAL A 43 2.61 -1.79 -2.29
CA VAL A 43 3.45 -1.36 -3.40
C VAL A 43 2.76 -0.21 -4.11
N ASN A 44 3.50 0.88 -4.35
CA ASN A 44 3.03 1.94 -5.21
C ASN A 44 3.39 1.53 -6.64
N LEU A 45 2.38 1.19 -7.42
CA LEU A 45 2.59 0.65 -8.76
C LEU A 45 3.15 1.70 -9.72
N ASN A 46 2.92 2.97 -9.45
CA ASN A 46 3.37 4.06 -10.33
C ASN A 46 4.83 4.43 -10.08
N GLN A 47 5.30 4.29 -8.86
CA GLN A 47 6.66 4.70 -8.49
C GLN A 47 7.56 3.54 -8.08
N VAL A 48 7.02 2.35 -8.04
CA VAL A 48 7.74 1.13 -7.64
C VAL A 48 8.40 1.31 -6.27
N LYS A 49 7.63 1.81 -5.33
CA LYS A 49 8.05 1.93 -3.92
C LYS A 49 7.20 0.97 -3.09
N GLY A 50 7.79 0.40 -2.07
CA GLY A 50 7.09 -0.57 -1.25
C GLY A 50 7.34 -0.38 0.23
N THR A 51 6.42 -0.89 1.04
CA THR A 51 6.56 -0.90 2.49
C THR A 51 5.66 -2.00 3.06
N THR A 52 5.71 -2.16 4.37
CA THR A 52 4.82 -3.10 5.08
C THR A 52 4.21 -2.39 6.28
N THR A 53 3.08 -2.91 6.76
CA THR A 53 2.45 -2.38 7.97
C THR A 53 3.18 -2.87 9.21
N ASN A 54 3.13 -2.07 10.27
CA ASN A 54 3.71 -2.44 11.56
C ASN A 54 2.66 -3.17 12.42
N SER A 55 2.99 -3.42 13.68
CA SER A 55 2.11 -4.18 14.57
C SER A 55 0.76 -3.52 14.82
N GLU A 56 0.66 -2.23 14.57
CA GLU A 56 -0.61 -1.50 14.69
C GLU A 56 -1.33 -1.35 13.37
N GLY A 57 -0.84 -2.03 12.33
CA GLY A 57 -1.42 -1.93 11.00
C GLY A 57 -1.08 -0.63 10.28
N TYR A 58 -0.24 0.19 10.86
CA TYR A 58 0.09 1.50 10.30
C TYR A 58 1.11 1.38 9.18
N PHE A 59 0.94 2.20 8.15
CA PHE A 59 1.90 2.27 7.05
C PHE A 59 2.11 3.71 6.61
N GLU A 60 3.25 3.94 5.99
CA GLU A 60 3.56 5.20 5.35
C GLU A 60 4.32 4.86 4.07
N ILE A 61 3.91 5.46 2.95
CA ILE A 61 4.50 5.11 1.67
C ILE A 61 4.59 6.36 0.79
N VAL A 62 5.64 6.42 -0.01
CA VAL A 62 5.80 7.50 -0.98
C VAL A 62 4.74 7.36 -2.06
N ALA A 63 3.94 8.40 -2.24
CA ALA A 63 2.86 8.37 -3.21
C ALA A 63 2.40 9.79 -3.53
N ALA A 64 1.93 9.98 -4.75
CA ALA A 64 1.34 11.23 -5.20
C ALA A 64 -0.12 10.99 -5.55
N VAL A 65 -0.88 12.08 -5.71
CA VAL A 65 -2.27 11.98 -6.13
C VAL A 65 -2.36 11.20 -7.44
N ASN A 66 -3.32 10.32 -7.51
CA ASN A 66 -3.61 9.44 -8.65
C ASN A 66 -2.69 8.22 -8.74
N ASP A 67 -1.73 8.08 -7.84
CA ASP A 67 -0.96 6.84 -7.78
C ASP A 67 -1.86 5.71 -7.29
N THR A 68 -1.54 4.49 -7.71
CA THR A 68 -2.28 3.30 -7.30
C THR A 68 -1.43 2.50 -6.31
N LEU A 69 -1.99 2.23 -5.15
CA LEU A 69 -1.35 1.41 -4.13
C LEU A 69 -1.96 0.02 -4.15
N TYR A 70 -1.10 -0.97 -4.14
CA TYR A 70 -1.50 -2.38 -4.19
C TYR A 70 -1.21 -2.99 -2.82
N PHE A 71 -2.24 -3.55 -2.20
CA PHE A 71 -2.14 -4.18 -0.88
C PHE A 71 -2.27 -5.68 -1.03
N SER A 72 -1.33 -6.42 -0.48
CA SER A 72 -1.41 -7.88 -0.48
C SER A 72 -1.01 -8.44 0.86
N TYR A 73 -1.69 -9.52 1.25
CA TYR A 73 -1.44 -10.20 2.52
C TYR A 73 -1.91 -11.63 2.37
N LEU A 74 -1.13 -12.56 2.89
CA LEU A 74 -1.44 -13.98 2.75
C LEU A 74 -2.77 -14.30 3.42
N GLY A 75 -3.66 -14.93 2.68
CA GLY A 75 -4.98 -15.28 3.19
C GLY A 75 -6.02 -14.20 3.03
N PHE A 76 -5.67 -13.08 2.41
CA PHE A 76 -6.58 -11.95 2.22
C PHE A 76 -6.68 -11.60 0.75
N LYS A 77 -7.81 -11.02 0.39
CA LYS A 77 -8.04 -10.57 -0.97
C LYS A 77 -7.17 -9.36 -1.25
N THR A 78 -6.46 -9.36 -2.36
CA THR A 78 -5.66 -8.20 -2.74
C THR A 78 -6.58 -7.05 -3.14
N ILE A 79 -6.16 -5.83 -2.87
CA ILE A 79 -6.93 -4.65 -3.25
C ILE A 79 -6.01 -3.60 -3.83
N GLN A 80 -6.58 -2.72 -4.63
CA GLN A 80 -5.89 -1.57 -5.18
C GLN A 80 -6.64 -0.31 -4.74
N VAL A 81 -5.90 0.66 -4.26
CA VAL A 81 -6.48 1.91 -3.77
C VAL A 81 -5.78 3.06 -4.47
N ARG A 82 -6.56 3.99 -5.02
CA ARG A 82 -6.00 5.17 -5.66
C ARG A 82 -5.83 6.27 -4.62
N VAL A 83 -4.68 6.95 -4.68
CA VAL A 83 -4.42 8.08 -3.81
C VAL A 83 -5.21 9.28 -4.31
N THR A 84 -6.03 9.85 -3.43
CA THR A 84 -6.88 10.99 -3.78
C THR A 84 -6.38 12.25 -3.11
N ASN A 85 -6.90 13.40 -3.58
CA ASN A 85 -6.62 14.67 -2.92
C ASN A 85 -7.08 14.69 -1.48
N ASP A 86 -8.20 14.05 -1.19
CA ASP A 86 -8.72 13.99 0.17
C ASP A 86 -7.77 13.24 1.08
N TRP A 87 -7.21 12.14 0.61
CA TRP A 87 -6.24 11.40 1.40
C TRP A 87 -5.02 12.26 1.73
N MET A 88 -4.49 12.96 0.70
CA MET A 88 -3.35 13.85 0.90
C MET A 88 -3.69 14.97 1.87
N LYS A 89 -4.91 15.46 1.81
CA LYS A 89 -5.33 16.60 2.60
C LYS A 89 -5.61 16.26 4.06
N TYR A 90 -6.24 15.12 4.31
CA TYR A 90 -6.67 14.74 5.66
C TYR A 90 -5.71 13.80 6.36
N GLY A 91 -4.73 13.28 5.67
CA GLY A 91 -3.59 12.62 6.29
C GLY A 91 -3.67 11.11 6.38
N GLU A 92 -4.70 10.57 6.98
CA GLU A 92 -4.77 9.12 7.21
C GLU A 92 -6.04 8.53 6.66
N VAL A 93 -5.95 7.27 6.27
CA VAL A 93 -7.10 6.52 5.79
C VAL A 93 -7.07 5.14 6.43
N LYS A 94 -8.24 4.55 6.62
CA LYS A 94 -8.35 3.18 7.10
C LYS A 94 -8.70 2.30 5.92
N VAL A 95 -7.85 1.32 5.66
CA VAL A 95 -8.02 0.37 4.56
C VAL A 95 -8.43 -0.96 5.17
N LYS A 96 -9.56 -1.50 4.73
CA LYS A 96 -10.05 -2.77 5.26
C LYS A 96 -9.83 -3.87 4.22
N MET A 97 -9.21 -4.96 4.67
CA MET A 97 -8.95 -6.12 3.80
C MET A 97 -9.83 -7.28 4.24
N THR A 98 -10.28 -8.03 3.27
CA THR A 98 -11.20 -9.15 3.50
C THR A 98 -10.45 -10.46 3.38
N GLU A 99 -10.67 -11.35 4.34
CA GLU A 99 -10.10 -12.68 4.27
C GLU A 99 -10.73 -13.46 3.14
N ILE A 100 -9.90 -14.28 2.47
CA ILE A 100 -10.41 -15.09 1.46
C ILE A 100 -10.73 -16.37 2.07
N GLY A 101 -11.64 -16.72 2.35
CA GLY A 101 -11.98 -17.78 2.82
C GLY A 101 -11.45 -18.84 2.91
N ILE A 102 -11.26 -18.70 3.51
CA ILE A 102 -11.16 -19.72 3.74
C ILE A 102 -12.07 -20.55 3.27
N ALA A 103 -12.86 -20.02 2.95
CA ALA A 103 -13.71 -20.54 2.22
C ALA A 103 -13.11 -21.45 1.37
N LEU A 104 -12.18 -21.42 1.34
CA LEU A 104 -11.60 -22.15 0.62
C LEU A 104 -11.52 -23.38 1.04
N GLU A 105 -11.78 -23.54 1.83
CA GLU A 105 -11.65 -24.53 2.14
C GLU A 105 -12.38 -25.32 1.85
N GLU A 106 -12.79 -25.03 1.48
CA GLU A 106 -13.32 -25.55 1.11
C GLU A 106 -13.50 -26.08 0.38
N VAL A 107 -13.54 -26.11 0.22
CA VAL A 107 -13.84 -26.58 -0.49
C VAL A 107 -13.61 -27.58 -0.84
N VAL A 108 -13.70 -27.80 -0.61
CA VAL A 108 -13.64 -28.59 -0.82
C VAL A 108 -13.88 -29.43 -1.18
N VAL A 109 -14.09 -29.40 -1.32
CA VAL A 109 -14.37 -30.05 -1.73
C VAL A 109 -14.52 -30.90 -2.09
N LYS A 110 -14.65 -31.18 -2.35
CA LYS A 110 -14.95 -31.83 -2.78
C LYS A 110 -14.91 -32.66 -3.25
N PRO A 111 -15.00 -33.00 -3.30
CA PRO A 111 -15.07 -33.60 -3.84
C PRO A 111 -15.39 -34.28 -4.37
N ILE A 112 -15.52 -34.17 -4.75
CA ILE A 112 -16.01 -34.35 -5.22
C ILE A 112 -16.12 -35.10 -5.72
N GLN A 113 -16.08 -35.12 -6.02
CA GLN A 113 -16.49 -35.37 -6.43
C GLN A 113 -16.41 -36.06 -6.92
N LEU A 114 -16.40 -36.32 -7.27
CA LEU A 114 -16.67 -36.65 -7.64
C LEU A 114 -16.68 -37.37 -8.04
N THR A 115 -16.58 -37.65 -8.37
CA THR A 115 -16.98 -38.08 -8.63
C THR A 115 -17.13 -38.51 -8.93
N GLY A 116 -16.98 -38.81 -9.25
CA GLY A 116 -17.57 -38.91 -9.43
C GLY A 116 -17.40 -39.00 -9.59
N TYR A 117 -17.41 -39.08 -9.72
CA TYR A 117 -17.60 -38.80 -9.64
C TYR A 117 -17.24 -39.12 -9.60
N LEU A 118 -17.30 -39.54 -9.89
CA LEU A 118 -17.43 -39.68 -9.70
C LEU A 118 -17.24 -40.18 -9.62
N GLU A 119 -17.21 -40.48 -9.90
CA GLU A 119 -17.39 -40.63 -9.76
C GLU A 119 -17.17 -40.91 -9.72
N LYS A 120 -17.17 -41.35 -10.15
CA LYS A 120 -17.31 -41.38 -10.14
C LYS A 120 -17.28 -41.54 -10.01
#